data_75bdfc6f02f620bc140824f89ca0e18c
#
_entry.id   75bdfc6f02f620bc140824f89ca0e18c
#
_cell.length_a   1.000
_cell.length_b   1.000
_cell.length_c   1.000
_cell.angle_alpha   90.00
_cell.angle_beta   90.00
_cell.angle_gamma   90.00
#
_symmetry.space_group_name_H-M   'P 1'
#
loop_
_entity.id
_entity.type
_entity.pdbx_description
1 polymer ?
#
loop_
_entity_poly.entity_id
_entity_poly.type
_entity_poly.pdbx_seq_one_letter_code
_entity_poly.pdbx_strand_id
1 'polypeptide(L)'
;AMRVESAAGLLKEEMRRLDSFLMKCADACKVPAGGALAVDRDIFSSLATEGIKSCELIEVYEEEVCEIPKDEITVVASGPLTSEPLAEYIRGMFGSSLSFFDAAAPIVTAESIDMEYAFCASRYDKGDGDDYINCPMNKEEYETFYNALISAERAPLHDCDAVSYTHLTLPT
;
A
#
# COMPACT_ATOMS: atom_id res chain seq x y z
N ALA A 1 -0.24 9.05 -5.29
CA ALA A 1 -0.51 10.39 -5.81
C ALA A 1 -1.60 10.35 -6.87
N MET A 2 -2.45 11.39 -6.93
CA MET A 2 -3.49 11.54 -7.97
C MET A 2 -3.12 12.59 -9.03
N ARG A 3 -2.15 13.44 -8.73
CA ARG A 3 -1.78 14.53 -9.64
C ARG A 3 -1.02 13.99 -10.84
N VAL A 4 -1.42 14.39 -12.04
CA VAL A 4 -0.82 13.97 -13.31
C VAL A 4 0.65 14.41 -13.44
N GLU A 5 1.05 15.46 -12.72
CA GLU A 5 2.43 15.95 -12.67
C GLU A 5 3.39 15.01 -11.90
N SER A 6 2.86 14.06 -11.15
CA SER A 6 3.66 13.02 -10.50
C SER A 6 3.67 11.74 -11.33
N ALA A 7 4.80 11.03 -11.35
CA ALA A 7 4.91 9.75 -12.08
C ALA A 7 3.80 8.75 -11.69
N ALA A 8 3.53 8.63 -10.39
CA ALA A 8 2.47 7.74 -9.90
C ALA A 8 1.04 8.20 -10.27
N GLY A 9 0.82 9.51 -10.41
CA GLY A 9 -0.45 10.04 -10.86
C GLY A 9 -0.62 9.91 -12.36
N LEU A 10 0.46 10.14 -13.14
CA LEU A 10 0.46 9.93 -14.58
C LEU A 10 0.15 8.47 -14.93
N LEU A 11 0.82 7.52 -14.27
CA LEU A 11 0.55 6.08 -14.45
C LEU A 11 -0.93 5.75 -14.22
N LYS A 12 -1.55 6.30 -13.18
CA LYS A 12 -2.99 6.08 -12.91
C LYS A 12 -3.88 6.66 -14.00
N GLU A 13 -3.51 7.81 -14.54
CA GLU A 13 -4.24 8.41 -15.66
C GLU A 13 -4.10 7.58 -16.95
N GLU A 14 -2.92 7.04 -17.21
CA GLU A 14 -2.70 6.11 -18.32
C GLU A 14 -3.54 4.84 -18.15
N MET A 15 -3.58 4.28 -16.94
CA MET A 15 -4.45 3.13 -16.62
C MET A 15 -5.94 3.44 -16.83
N ARG A 16 -6.40 4.67 -16.50
CA ARG A 16 -7.78 5.07 -16.78
C ARG A 16 -8.07 5.13 -18.28
N ARG A 17 -7.14 5.67 -19.06
CA ARG A 17 -7.28 5.72 -20.54
C ARG A 17 -7.26 4.34 -21.19
N LEU A 18 -6.59 3.36 -20.56
CA LEU A 18 -6.62 1.95 -20.93
C LEU A 18 -7.86 1.22 -20.41
N ASP A 19 -8.81 1.93 -19.84
CA ASP A 19 -10.06 1.39 -19.31
C ASP A 19 -9.88 0.37 -18.17
N SER A 20 -8.86 0.58 -17.32
CA SER A 20 -8.55 -0.32 -16.19
C SER A 20 -9.75 -0.53 -15.27
N PHE A 21 -10.16 -1.76 -15.12
CA PHE A 21 -11.24 -2.17 -14.21
C PHE A 21 -10.96 -1.76 -12.75
N LEU A 22 -9.75 -1.99 -12.25
CA LEU A 22 -9.39 -1.62 -10.87
C LEU A 22 -9.39 -0.11 -10.65
N MET A 23 -9.05 0.69 -11.67
CA MET A 23 -9.16 2.14 -11.56
C MET A 23 -10.60 2.62 -11.49
N LYS A 24 -11.53 1.96 -12.20
CA LYS A 24 -12.97 2.24 -12.07
C LYS A 24 -13.46 1.96 -10.65
N CYS A 25 -13.09 0.81 -10.08
CA CYS A 25 -13.42 0.47 -8.68
C CYS A 25 -12.84 1.51 -7.70
N ALA A 26 -11.57 1.88 -7.88
CA ALA A 26 -10.91 2.85 -7.01
C ALA A 26 -11.55 4.25 -7.08
N ASP A 27 -11.89 4.71 -8.26
CA ASP A 27 -12.54 6.02 -8.45
C ASP A 27 -13.97 6.06 -7.89
N ALA A 28 -14.67 4.91 -7.86
CA ALA A 28 -16.00 4.78 -7.30
C ALA A 28 -16.06 4.80 -5.76
N CYS A 29 -14.97 4.43 -5.08
CA CYS A 29 -14.88 4.35 -3.62
C CYS A 29 -13.79 5.23 -3.01
N LYS A 30 -13.42 6.29 -3.72
CA LYS A 30 -12.39 7.23 -3.30
C LYS A 30 -12.80 7.98 -2.03
N VAL A 31 -11.84 8.12 -1.11
CA VAL A 31 -11.97 8.92 0.11
C VAL A 31 -10.98 10.09 0.12
N PRO A 32 -11.26 11.18 0.86
CA PRO A 32 -10.35 12.31 0.96
C PRO A 32 -8.98 11.89 1.52
N ALA A 33 -7.90 12.27 0.82
CA ALA A 33 -6.52 11.99 1.23
C ALA A 33 -5.53 12.97 0.54
N GLY A 34 -5.91 14.22 0.38
CA GLY A 34 -5.11 15.26 -0.26
C GLY A 34 -4.69 14.88 -1.68
N GLY A 35 -3.38 14.86 -1.93
CA GLY A 35 -2.84 14.49 -3.23
C GLY A 35 -2.68 12.97 -3.47
N ALA A 36 -3.14 12.12 -2.56
CA ALA A 36 -3.10 10.67 -2.70
C ALA A 36 -4.40 10.11 -3.28
N LEU A 37 -4.35 8.93 -3.85
CA LEU A 37 -5.53 8.11 -4.11
C LEU A 37 -5.68 7.16 -2.91
N ALA A 38 -6.66 7.44 -2.07
CA ALA A 38 -7.11 6.55 -1.01
C ALA A 38 -8.53 6.10 -1.33
N VAL A 39 -8.86 4.89 -0.89
CA VAL A 39 -10.14 4.25 -1.16
C VAL A 39 -10.70 3.66 0.13
N ASP A 40 -12.00 3.59 0.24
CA ASP A 40 -12.64 2.73 1.22
C ASP A 40 -12.32 1.29 0.87
N ARG A 41 -11.61 0.61 1.78
CA ARG A 41 -11.08 -0.74 1.54
C ARG A 41 -12.18 -1.77 1.32
N ASP A 42 -13.24 -1.69 2.09
CA ASP A 42 -14.30 -2.71 2.07
C ASP A 42 -15.17 -2.53 0.81
N ILE A 43 -15.48 -1.30 0.46
CA ILE A 43 -16.20 -0.99 -0.79
C ILE A 43 -15.35 -1.35 -2.00
N PHE A 44 -14.04 -1.01 -2.00
CA PHE A 44 -13.14 -1.37 -3.08
C PHE A 44 -13.04 -2.89 -3.28
N SER A 45 -12.85 -3.62 -2.19
CA SER A 45 -12.77 -5.09 -2.21
C SER A 45 -14.05 -5.71 -2.75
N SER A 46 -15.22 -5.23 -2.32
CA SER A 46 -16.52 -5.72 -2.80
C SER A 46 -16.69 -5.47 -4.30
N LEU A 47 -16.46 -4.23 -4.76
CA LEU A 47 -16.57 -3.86 -6.18
C LEU A 47 -15.63 -4.70 -7.06
N ALA A 48 -14.38 -4.87 -6.64
CA ALA A 48 -13.41 -5.66 -7.38
C ALA A 48 -13.81 -7.14 -7.43
N THR A 49 -14.22 -7.71 -6.31
CA THR A 49 -14.61 -9.12 -6.20
C THR A 49 -15.87 -9.42 -7.02
N GLU A 50 -16.90 -8.59 -6.89
CA GLU A 50 -18.16 -8.75 -7.64
C GLU A 50 -17.92 -8.64 -9.14
N GLY A 51 -17.12 -7.66 -9.56
CA GLY A 51 -16.81 -7.48 -10.98
C GLY A 51 -16.03 -8.65 -11.58
N ILE A 52 -15.08 -9.23 -10.83
CA ILE A 52 -14.34 -10.42 -11.27
C ILE A 52 -15.26 -11.63 -11.30
N LYS A 53 -16.03 -11.89 -10.22
CA LYS A 53 -16.92 -13.05 -10.13
C LYS A 53 -18.11 -13.00 -11.10
N SER A 54 -18.52 -11.82 -11.56
CA SER A 54 -19.57 -11.67 -12.56
C SER A 54 -19.12 -11.87 -14.01
N CYS A 55 -17.82 -11.96 -14.25
CA CYS A 55 -17.28 -12.16 -15.60
C CYS A 55 -17.27 -13.65 -15.95
N GLU A 56 -18.05 -14.05 -16.94
CA GLU A 56 -18.14 -15.45 -17.40
C GLU A 56 -16.83 -16.02 -17.98
N LEU A 57 -15.88 -15.15 -18.30
CA LEU A 57 -14.58 -15.52 -18.85
C LEU A 57 -13.50 -15.73 -17.77
N ILE A 58 -13.85 -15.52 -16.48
CA ILE A 58 -12.93 -15.65 -15.36
C ILE A 58 -13.41 -16.74 -14.42
N GLU A 59 -12.56 -17.73 -14.20
CA GLU A 59 -12.75 -18.74 -13.17
C GLU A 59 -11.83 -18.42 -11.98
N VAL A 60 -12.41 -18.31 -10.78
CA VAL A 60 -11.68 -17.91 -9.56
C VAL A 60 -11.45 -19.13 -8.68
N TYR A 61 -10.19 -19.43 -8.41
CA TYR A 61 -9.78 -20.46 -7.48
C TYR A 61 -9.23 -19.80 -6.22
N GLU A 62 -9.81 -20.13 -5.05
CA GLU A 62 -9.40 -19.60 -3.73
C GLU A 62 -8.52 -20.64 -3.04
N GLU A 63 -7.30 -20.83 -3.56
CA GLU A 63 -6.32 -21.80 -3.04
C GLU A 63 -4.91 -21.24 -3.05
N GLU A 64 -4.04 -21.79 -2.19
CA GLU A 64 -2.63 -21.44 -2.21
C GLU A 64 -1.92 -22.10 -3.39
N VAL A 65 -1.31 -21.28 -4.25
CA VAL A 65 -0.49 -21.76 -5.37
C VAL A 65 0.98 -21.80 -4.91
N CYS A 66 1.56 -23.00 -4.90
CA CYS A 66 2.94 -23.23 -4.48
C CYS A 66 3.91 -23.42 -5.65
N GLU A 67 3.42 -23.71 -6.84
CA GLU A 67 4.21 -23.96 -8.05
C GLU A 67 3.59 -23.28 -9.27
N ILE A 68 4.41 -22.88 -10.23
CA ILE A 68 3.96 -22.26 -11.47
C ILE A 68 3.73 -23.37 -12.53
N PRO A 69 2.54 -23.44 -13.16
CA PRO A 69 2.30 -24.35 -14.25
C PRO A 69 3.29 -24.16 -15.41
N LYS A 70 3.79 -25.26 -15.98
CA LYS A 70 4.84 -25.21 -17.03
C LYS A 70 4.28 -25.11 -18.44
N ASP A 71 3.05 -25.56 -18.63
CA ASP A 71 2.44 -25.72 -19.95
C ASP A 71 1.38 -24.65 -20.25
N GLU A 72 1.30 -23.61 -19.40
CA GLU A 72 0.31 -22.53 -19.50
C GLU A 72 0.96 -21.16 -19.43
N ILE A 73 0.32 -20.17 -20.03
CA ILE A 73 0.74 -18.76 -19.88
C ILE A 73 0.34 -18.31 -18.48
N THR A 74 1.32 -18.09 -17.63
CA THR A 74 1.10 -17.71 -16.22
C THR A 74 1.63 -16.31 -15.94
N VAL A 75 0.83 -15.52 -15.23
CA VAL A 75 1.23 -14.21 -14.69
C VAL A 75 1.23 -14.27 -13.17
N VAL A 76 2.40 -14.11 -12.55
CA VAL A 76 2.53 -14.03 -11.09
C VAL A 76 2.44 -12.58 -10.68
N ALA A 77 1.38 -12.21 -9.97
CA ALA A 77 1.11 -10.85 -9.51
C ALA A 77 0.74 -10.80 -8.02
N SER A 78 1.29 -11.73 -7.23
CA SER A 78 0.99 -11.91 -5.80
C SER A 78 1.58 -10.79 -4.90
N GLY A 79 2.53 -10.01 -5.40
CA GLY A 79 3.07 -8.85 -4.70
C GLY A 79 4.01 -9.20 -3.53
N PRO A 80 4.22 -8.26 -2.59
CA PRO A 80 5.21 -8.40 -1.52
C PRO A 80 4.85 -9.45 -0.46
N LEU A 81 3.57 -9.81 -0.35
CA LEU A 81 3.07 -10.83 0.60
C LEU A 81 2.93 -12.22 -0.05
N THR A 82 3.72 -12.51 -1.07
CA THR A 82 3.79 -13.85 -1.68
C THR A 82 4.12 -14.89 -0.62
N SER A 83 3.37 -16.00 -0.61
CA SER A 83 3.59 -17.08 0.35
C SER A 83 4.98 -17.70 0.22
N GLU A 84 5.53 -18.17 1.33
CA GLU A 84 6.90 -18.71 1.34
C GLU A 84 7.08 -19.89 0.35
N PRO A 85 6.16 -20.86 0.23
CA PRO A 85 6.29 -21.93 -0.75
C PRO A 85 6.43 -21.43 -2.19
N LEU A 86 5.58 -20.48 -2.61
CA LEU A 86 5.67 -19.89 -3.95
C LEU A 86 6.94 -19.06 -4.12
N ALA A 87 7.34 -18.29 -3.09
CA ALA A 87 8.56 -17.50 -3.11
C ALA A 87 9.82 -18.39 -3.24
N GLU A 88 9.87 -19.52 -2.55
CA GLU A 88 10.96 -20.50 -2.68
C GLU A 88 11.00 -21.14 -4.07
N TYR A 89 9.84 -21.49 -4.62
CA TYR A 89 9.75 -22.02 -5.98
C TYR A 89 10.30 -21.02 -7.01
N ILE A 90 9.91 -19.74 -6.90
CA ILE A 90 10.39 -18.66 -7.78
C ILE A 90 11.91 -18.45 -7.61
N ARG A 91 12.42 -18.43 -6.36
CA ARG A 91 13.87 -18.36 -6.09
C ARG A 91 14.63 -19.52 -6.74
N GLY A 92 14.07 -20.72 -6.71
CA GLY A 92 14.64 -21.90 -7.37
C GLY A 92 14.76 -21.76 -8.88
N MET A 93 13.82 -21.04 -9.53
CA MET A 93 13.83 -20.80 -10.97
C MET A 93 14.78 -19.67 -11.41
N PHE A 94 14.83 -18.58 -10.64
CA PHE A 94 15.48 -17.32 -11.05
C PHE A 94 16.69 -16.94 -10.16
N GLY A 95 17.00 -17.75 -9.17
CA GLY A 95 18.10 -17.49 -8.23
C GLY A 95 17.73 -16.44 -7.17
N SER A 96 18.74 -15.99 -6.41
CA SER A 96 18.58 -15.11 -5.25
C SER A 96 18.31 -13.63 -5.60
N SER A 97 18.06 -13.32 -6.87
CA SER A 97 17.86 -11.92 -7.33
C SER A 97 16.47 -11.34 -7.02
N LEU A 98 15.55 -12.16 -6.51
CA LEU A 98 14.20 -11.73 -6.16
C LEU A 98 14.09 -11.55 -4.65
N SER A 99 13.79 -10.34 -4.24
CA SER A 99 13.45 -10.00 -2.85
C SER A 99 12.00 -9.54 -2.80
N PHE A 100 11.26 -10.06 -1.81
CA PHE A 100 9.92 -9.61 -1.50
C PHE A 100 10.01 -8.68 -0.30
N PHE A 101 9.53 -7.47 -0.47
CA PHE A 101 9.61 -6.42 0.55
C PHE A 101 8.23 -5.79 0.75
N ASP A 102 7.78 -5.74 2.00
CA ASP A 102 6.58 -5.01 2.40
C ASP A 102 6.97 -3.89 3.37
N ALA A 103 6.66 -2.65 2.98
CA ALA A 103 6.85 -1.47 3.81
C ALA A 103 5.52 -1.09 4.47
N ALA A 104 5.07 -1.86 5.44
CA ALA A 104 3.85 -1.55 6.18
C ALA A 104 4.04 -0.28 7.02
N ALA A 105 3.13 0.68 6.86
CA ALA A 105 3.05 1.83 7.75
C ALA A 105 2.36 1.44 9.07
N PRO A 106 2.73 2.03 10.21
CA PRO A 106 2.00 1.84 11.45
C PRO A 106 0.53 2.26 11.30
N ILE A 107 -0.37 1.41 11.75
CA ILE A 107 -1.82 1.65 11.68
C ILE A 107 -2.37 1.65 13.10
N VAL A 108 -3.18 2.64 13.42
CA VAL A 108 -3.92 2.73 14.67
C VAL A 108 -5.42 2.74 14.37
N THR A 109 -6.24 2.27 15.32
CA THR A 109 -7.70 2.30 15.14
C THR A 109 -8.24 3.71 15.37
N ALA A 110 -9.31 4.08 14.70
CA ALA A 110 -9.91 5.40 14.83
C ALA A 110 -10.35 5.68 16.29
N GLU A 111 -10.84 4.66 16.98
CA GLU A 111 -11.28 4.74 18.37
C GLU A 111 -10.11 5.00 19.36
N SER A 112 -8.87 4.73 18.96
CA SER A 112 -7.68 5.00 19.77
C SER A 112 -7.22 6.45 19.68
N ILE A 113 -7.82 7.26 18.81
CA ILE A 113 -7.47 8.67 18.63
C ILE A 113 -8.36 9.53 19.49
N ASP A 114 -7.75 10.31 20.39
CA ASP A 114 -8.47 11.29 21.17
C ASP A 114 -8.74 12.56 20.35
N MET A 115 -9.96 12.67 19.85
CA MET A 115 -10.39 13.79 19.01
C MET A 115 -10.58 15.11 19.79
N GLU A 116 -10.44 15.13 21.12
CA GLU A 116 -10.38 16.39 21.89
C GLU A 116 -9.04 17.10 21.69
N TYR A 117 -7.97 16.34 21.40
CA TYR A 117 -6.63 16.86 21.19
C TYR A 117 -6.20 16.80 19.70
N ALA A 118 -6.89 16.03 18.88
CA ALA A 118 -6.61 15.92 17.46
C ALA A 118 -7.51 16.85 16.63
N PHE A 119 -7.04 17.25 15.46
CA PHE A 119 -7.81 18.06 14.53
C PHE A 119 -7.61 17.61 13.09
N CYS A 120 -8.62 17.85 12.23
CA CYS A 120 -8.50 17.59 10.81
C CYS A 120 -7.89 18.78 10.08
N ALA A 121 -6.90 18.53 9.22
CA ALA A 121 -6.32 19.55 8.35
C ALA A 121 -5.56 18.90 7.19
N SER A 122 -5.54 19.58 6.05
CA SER A 122 -4.72 19.18 4.90
C SER A 122 -3.28 19.66 5.06
N ARG A 123 -2.32 18.89 4.51
CA ARG A 123 -0.91 19.30 4.47
C ARG A 123 -0.69 20.39 3.45
N TYR A 124 -0.05 21.47 3.87
CA TYR A 124 0.35 22.60 3.01
C TYR A 124 -0.82 23.23 2.26
N ASP A 125 -2.01 23.29 2.85
CA ASP A 125 -3.24 23.79 2.24
C ASP A 125 -3.58 23.13 0.89
N LYS A 126 -3.19 21.84 0.75
CA LYS A 126 -3.43 21.06 -0.48
C LYS A 126 -4.43 19.97 -0.18
N GLY A 127 -5.62 20.08 -0.76
CA GLY A 127 -6.73 19.16 -0.57
C GLY A 127 -8.00 19.90 -0.16
N ASP A 128 -8.96 19.16 0.36
CA ASP A 128 -10.28 19.69 0.71
C ASP A 128 -10.34 20.35 2.12
N GLY A 129 -9.21 20.43 2.82
CA GLY A 129 -9.08 21.13 4.10
C GLY A 129 -9.03 20.25 5.33
N ASP A 130 -9.50 19.01 5.25
CA ASP A 130 -9.63 18.07 6.39
C ASP A 130 -9.16 16.64 6.08
N ASP A 131 -8.23 16.49 5.13
CA ASP A 131 -7.79 15.20 4.61
C ASP A 131 -7.06 14.31 5.64
N TYR A 132 -6.50 14.90 6.70
CA TYR A 132 -5.69 14.17 7.68
C TYR A 132 -6.06 14.54 9.11
N ILE A 133 -6.03 13.56 10.00
CA ILE A 133 -6.07 13.79 11.44
C ILE A 133 -4.67 14.14 11.90
N ASN A 134 -4.52 15.31 12.49
CA ASN A 134 -3.27 15.82 13.04
C ASN A 134 -3.29 15.70 14.54
N CYS A 135 -2.30 15.05 15.12
CA CYS A 135 -2.12 14.92 16.58
C CYS A 135 -0.97 15.85 17.00
N PRO A 136 -1.27 17.06 17.50
CA PRO A 136 -0.23 17.97 17.96
C PRO A 136 0.44 17.41 19.22
N MET A 137 1.72 17.70 19.38
CA MET A 137 2.49 17.36 20.56
C MET A 137 3.24 18.60 21.05
N ASN A 138 3.26 18.82 22.36
CA ASN A 138 4.19 19.76 22.96
C ASN A 138 5.61 19.15 23.00
N LYS A 139 6.60 19.93 23.45
CA LYS A 139 8.00 19.48 23.47
C LYS A 139 8.21 18.24 24.34
N GLU A 140 7.60 18.17 25.49
CA GLU A 140 7.76 17.06 26.46
C GLU A 140 7.13 15.78 25.94
N GLU A 141 5.95 15.88 25.33
CA GLU A 141 5.25 14.77 24.67
C GLU A 141 6.06 14.26 23.48
N TYR A 142 6.59 15.16 22.66
CA TYR A 142 7.45 14.78 21.55
C TYR A 142 8.73 14.08 22.01
N GLU A 143 9.41 14.60 23.04
CA GLU A 143 10.62 13.98 23.60
C GLU A 143 10.30 12.58 24.17
N THR A 144 9.16 12.42 24.81
CA THR A 144 8.69 11.13 25.31
C THR A 144 8.43 10.15 24.17
N PHE A 145 7.70 10.58 23.16
CA PHE A 145 7.43 9.78 21.96
C PHE A 145 8.74 9.41 21.23
N TYR A 146 9.63 10.37 21.03
CA TYR A 146 10.91 10.14 20.37
C TYR A 146 11.76 9.11 21.12
N ASN A 147 11.89 9.25 22.44
CA ASN A 147 12.67 8.31 23.25
C ASN A 147 12.05 6.91 23.23
N ALA A 148 10.73 6.79 23.29
CA ALA A 148 10.03 5.51 23.15
C ALA A 148 10.30 4.87 21.77
N LEU A 149 10.23 5.66 20.71
CA LEU A 149 10.45 5.19 19.35
C LEU A 149 11.87 4.67 19.12
N ILE A 150 12.91 5.41 19.56
CA ILE A 150 14.31 4.99 19.37
C ILE A 150 14.72 3.82 20.26
N SER A 151 14.02 3.60 21.37
CA SER A 151 14.26 2.48 22.31
C SER A 151 13.35 1.27 22.04
N ALA A 152 12.40 1.37 21.11
CA ALA A 152 11.49 0.29 20.78
C ALA A 152 12.24 -0.92 20.18
N GLU A 153 11.72 -2.10 20.47
CA GLU A 153 12.18 -3.32 19.83
C GLU A 153 11.97 -3.23 18.31
N ARG A 154 13.00 -3.56 17.56
CA ARG A 154 12.94 -3.54 16.09
C ARG A 154 12.54 -4.90 15.56
N ALA A 155 11.75 -4.93 14.49
CA ALA A 155 11.54 -6.13 13.73
C ALA A 155 12.88 -6.68 13.20
N PRO A 156 13.04 -8.01 13.07
CA PRO A 156 14.22 -8.59 12.43
C PRO A 156 14.44 -7.96 11.04
N LEU A 157 15.65 -7.48 10.79
CA LEU A 157 16.03 -6.97 9.48
C LEU A 157 16.42 -8.15 8.58
N HIS A 158 15.89 -8.20 7.38
CA HIS A 158 16.32 -9.11 6.33
C HIS A 158 17.38 -8.43 5.46
N ASP A 159 18.24 -9.17 4.78
CA ASP A 159 19.32 -8.63 3.95
C ASP A 159 18.81 -7.65 2.87
N CYS A 160 17.59 -7.83 2.36
CA CYS A 160 16.95 -6.94 1.41
C CYS A 160 16.58 -5.57 2.02
N ASP A 161 16.31 -5.49 3.32
CA ASP A 161 15.96 -4.24 3.99
C ASP A 161 17.17 -3.30 4.06
N ALA A 162 18.38 -3.83 4.23
CA ALA A 162 19.60 -3.07 4.32
C ALA A 162 19.94 -2.32 3.01
N VAL A 163 19.50 -2.82 1.86
CA VAL A 163 19.75 -2.22 0.54
C VAL A 163 18.74 -1.14 0.19
N SER A 164 17.50 -1.27 0.64
CA SER A 164 16.38 -0.35 0.35
C SER A 164 16.63 1.07 0.84
N TYR A 165 17.32 1.26 1.95
CA TYR A 165 17.52 2.56 2.61
C TYR A 165 18.75 3.31 2.14
N THR A 166 19.68 2.68 1.43
CA THR A 166 20.91 3.33 0.95
C THR A 166 20.68 4.29 -0.22
N HIS A 167 19.53 4.26 -0.86
CA HIS A 167 19.18 5.08 -2.03
C HIS A 167 18.04 6.07 -1.78
N LEU A 168 17.43 6.07 -0.61
CA LEU A 168 16.44 7.06 -0.19
C LEU A 168 17.16 8.28 0.41
N THR A 169 17.61 9.18 -0.44
CA THR A 169 17.92 10.54 0.01
C THR A 169 16.61 11.25 0.29
N LEU A 170 16.36 11.56 1.56
CA LEU A 170 15.30 12.48 1.93
C LEU A 170 15.61 13.83 1.28
N PRO A 171 14.70 14.45 0.54
CA PRO A 171 14.89 15.81 0.07
C PRO A 171 14.99 16.73 1.30
N THR A 172 16.12 17.39 1.44
CA THR A 172 16.35 18.43 2.43
C THR A 172 15.54 19.67 2.08
#